data_8796ca9fb39335e92dc6df6f901641ba
#
_entry.id   8796ca9fb39335e92dc6df6f901641ba
#
_cell.length_a   1.000
_cell.length_b   1.000
_cell.length_c   1.000
_cell.angle_alpha   90.00
_cell.angle_beta   90.00
_cell.angle_gamma   90.00
#
_symmetry.space_group_name_H-M   'P 1'
#
loop_
_entity.id
_entity.type
_entity.pdbx_description
1 polymer ?
#
loop_
_entity_poly.entity_id
_entity_poly.type
_entity_poly.pdbx_seq_one_letter_code
_entity_poly.pdbx_strand_id
1 'polypeptide(L)'
;MRKLTFAFLLTVLLSGLAEALSLLTVTPVFASPPPGVTDNEVTLNFPESATFRATISSEAEIASVVLEYGNEQQTCGEVIAKAFPQFTPGKTVDAEWTWEMRQSGSLPPGAQLWWQWRITDANGNETVTERETATWLDDDHNWQTTQNGDYLKLHWYEGDQAFASELAKAAYDGLVFNETQSGLKADAPIDIYIYAD
;
A
#
# COMPACT_ATOMS: atom_id res chain seq x y z
N MET A 1 -73.93 32.05 -36.51
CA MET A 1 -73.84 31.24 -35.27
C MET A 1 -72.77 30.14 -35.32
N ARG A 2 -71.74 30.24 -36.15
CA ARG A 2 -70.68 29.18 -36.30
C ARG A 2 -69.30 29.62 -35.88
N LYS A 3 -69.10 30.85 -35.47
CA LYS A 3 -67.79 31.42 -35.09
C LYS A 3 -67.57 31.52 -33.56
N LEU A 4 -68.63 31.36 -32.74
CA LEU A 4 -68.50 31.43 -31.24
C LEU A 4 -68.09 30.09 -30.63
N THR A 5 -68.40 28.98 -31.26
CA THR A 5 -68.09 27.64 -30.74
C THR A 5 -66.63 27.25 -30.88
N PHE A 6 -65.90 27.89 -31.85
CA PHE A 6 -64.48 27.58 -32.07
C PHE A 6 -63.53 28.30 -31.07
N ALA A 7 -63.94 29.47 -30.57
CA ALA A 7 -63.15 30.20 -29.60
C ALA A 7 -63.20 29.58 -28.21
N PHE A 8 -64.33 28.90 -27.86
CA PHE A 8 -64.48 28.26 -26.55
C PHE A 8 -63.71 26.92 -26.42
N LEU A 9 -63.55 26.21 -27.58
CA LEU A 9 -62.77 24.95 -27.59
C LEU A 9 -61.26 25.18 -27.52
N LEU A 10 -60.80 26.32 -28.04
CA LEU A 10 -59.36 26.64 -28.01
C LEU A 10 -58.87 27.12 -26.65
N THR A 11 -59.74 27.78 -25.86
CA THR A 11 -59.42 28.24 -24.50
C THR A 11 -59.38 27.12 -23.50
N VAL A 12 -60.17 26.04 -23.68
CA VAL A 12 -60.14 24.85 -22.79
C VAL A 12 -58.93 23.99 -23.05
N LEU A 13 -58.40 23.96 -24.30
CA LEU A 13 -57.17 23.22 -24.63
C LEU A 13 -55.88 23.87 -24.13
N LEU A 14 -55.83 25.22 -23.96
CA LEU A 14 -54.68 25.93 -23.45
C LEU A 14 -54.57 25.92 -21.92
N SER A 15 -55.66 25.68 -21.19
CA SER A 15 -55.67 25.60 -19.73
C SER A 15 -55.24 24.23 -19.19
N GLY A 16 -55.23 23.18 -20.01
CA GLY A 16 -54.82 21.85 -19.62
C GLY A 16 -53.30 21.56 -19.73
N LEU A 17 -52.50 22.46 -20.34
CA LEU A 17 -51.07 22.25 -20.52
C LEU A 17 -50.17 22.90 -19.46
N ALA A 18 -50.77 23.62 -18.51
CA ALA A 18 -50.01 24.42 -17.53
C ALA A 18 -49.71 23.69 -16.21
N GLU A 19 -50.25 22.51 -15.99
CA GLU A 19 -50.10 21.79 -14.70
C GLU A 19 -49.13 20.62 -14.71
N ALA A 20 -48.42 20.33 -15.81
CA ALA A 20 -47.52 19.17 -15.90
C ALA A 20 -46.02 19.55 -15.84
N LEU A 21 -45.67 20.77 -15.44
CA LEU A 21 -44.29 21.11 -15.14
C LEU A 21 -44.01 20.92 -13.65
N SER A 22 -44.13 19.68 -13.18
CA SER A 22 -43.55 19.25 -11.90
C SER A 22 -42.05 19.48 -11.97
N LEU A 23 -41.60 20.53 -11.29
CA LEU A 23 -40.19 20.78 -11.03
C LEU A 23 -39.60 19.50 -10.41
N LEU A 24 -38.90 18.70 -11.23
CA LEU A 24 -37.94 17.73 -10.74
C LEU A 24 -36.82 18.56 -10.05
N THR A 25 -37.01 18.82 -8.77
CA THR A 25 -35.93 19.33 -7.92
C THR A 25 -34.91 18.21 -7.81
N VAL A 26 -33.92 18.24 -8.71
CA VAL A 26 -32.70 17.45 -8.55
C VAL A 26 -31.99 18.04 -7.33
N THR A 27 -32.20 17.42 -6.18
CA THR A 27 -31.36 17.70 -5.01
C THR A 27 -29.92 17.31 -5.39
N PRO A 28 -28.95 18.22 -5.28
CA PRO A 28 -27.55 17.83 -5.50
C PRO A 28 -27.21 16.77 -4.44
N VAL A 29 -26.92 15.56 -4.90
CA VAL A 29 -26.31 14.54 -4.07
C VAL A 29 -24.86 15.00 -3.91
N PHE A 30 -24.55 15.60 -2.78
CA PHE A 30 -23.15 15.83 -2.40
C PHE A 30 -22.56 14.46 -2.14
N ALA A 31 -21.58 14.06 -2.96
CA ALA A 31 -20.79 12.88 -2.68
C ALA A 31 -20.10 13.12 -1.33
N SER A 32 -20.25 12.16 -0.42
CA SER A 32 -19.48 12.18 0.83
C SER A 32 -17.99 12.10 0.51
N PRO A 33 -17.13 12.83 1.23
CA PRO A 33 -15.69 12.70 1.02
C PRO A 33 -15.26 11.23 1.24
N PRO A 34 -14.24 10.77 0.47
CA PRO A 34 -13.75 9.41 0.61
C PRO A 34 -13.13 9.18 1.99
N PRO A 35 -13.03 7.92 2.46
CA PRO A 35 -12.33 7.58 3.70
C PRO A 35 -10.90 8.12 3.74
N GLY A 36 -10.48 8.65 4.89
CA GLY A 36 -9.11 9.08 5.16
C GLY A 36 -8.36 8.09 6.05
N VAL A 37 -7.04 8.07 5.97
CA VAL A 37 -6.16 7.25 6.81
C VAL A 37 -5.15 8.15 7.50
N THR A 38 -4.97 7.91 8.81
CA THR A 38 -3.93 8.51 9.64
C THR A 38 -3.20 7.40 10.38
N ASP A 39 -2.07 7.75 11.01
CA ASP A 39 -1.26 6.81 11.80
C ASP A 39 -0.91 5.51 11.03
N ASN A 40 -0.69 5.64 9.70
CA ASN A 40 -0.31 4.54 8.83
C ASN A 40 1.15 4.16 9.06
N GLU A 41 1.38 3.12 9.86
CA GLU A 41 2.71 2.74 10.32
C GLU A 41 2.93 1.22 10.29
N VAL A 42 4.20 0.82 10.32
CA VAL A 42 4.63 -0.57 10.53
C VAL A 42 5.60 -0.62 11.69
N THR A 43 5.41 -1.62 12.56
CA THR A 43 6.39 -2.00 13.58
C THR A 43 7.06 -3.30 13.16
N LEU A 44 8.39 -3.27 13.03
CA LEU A 44 9.19 -4.45 12.69
C LEU A 44 9.68 -5.10 13.97
N ASN A 45 9.46 -6.40 14.11
CA ASN A 45 10.01 -7.26 15.15
C ASN A 45 10.86 -8.32 14.45
N PHE A 46 12.03 -7.87 13.97
CA PHE A 46 12.95 -8.71 13.22
C PHE A 46 13.54 -9.82 14.11
N PRO A 47 13.66 -11.06 13.64
CA PRO A 47 13.24 -11.58 12.33
C PRO A 47 11.84 -12.25 12.35
N GLU A 48 10.98 -11.94 13.30
CA GLU A 48 9.76 -12.71 13.58
C GLU A 48 8.51 -12.18 12.88
N SER A 49 8.27 -10.87 12.92
CA SER A 49 7.00 -10.31 12.43
C SER A 49 7.07 -8.85 12.02
N ALA A 50 6.14 -8.44 11.15
CA ALA A 50 5.84 -7.05 10.82
C ALA A 50 4.37 -6.76 11.18
N THR A 51 4.10 -5.76 12.01
CA THR A 51 2.75 -5.37 12.41
C THR A 51 2.38 -4.03 11.79
N PHE A 52 1.37 -4.04 10.93
CA PHE A 52 0.84 -2.87 10.21
C PHE A 52 -0.35 -2.32 10.98
N ARG A 53 -0.41 -0.99 11.13
CA ARG A 53 -1.49 -0.26 11.82
C ARG A 53 -1.95 0.91 11.00
N ALA A 54 -3.24 1.20 11.10
CA ALA A 54 -3.80 2.43 10.56
C ALA A 54 -5.06 2.83 11.34
N THR A 55 -5.21 4.14 11.57
CA THR A 55 -6.46 4.74 12.02
C THR A 55 -7.21 5.28 10.80
N ILE A 56 -8.43 4.83 10.60
CA ILE A 56 -9.24 5.10 9.40
C ILE A 56 -10.48 5.87 9.82
N SER A 57 -10.80 6.95 9.09
CA SER A 57 -11.98 7.77 9.35
C SER A 57 -12.78 8.05 8.09
N SER A 58 -14.13 8.11 8.21
CA SER A 58 -15.05 8.47 7.14
C SER A 58 -16.31 9.14 7.69
N GLU A 59 -17.01 9.89 6.85
CA GLU A 59 -18.34 10.44 7.15
C GLU A 59 -19.41 9.34 7.30
N ALA A 60 -19.24 8.19 6.62
CA ALA A 60 -20.07 7.01 6.74
C ALA A 60 -19.33 5.93 7.56
N GLU A 61 -20.08 4.91 7.99
CA GLU A 61 -19.50 3.75 8.67
C GLU A 61 -18.55 3.00 7.74
N ILE A 62 -17.38 2.59 8.24
CA ILE A 62 -16.42 1.77 7.49
C ILE A 62 -16.98 0.36 7.36
N ALA A 63 -17.13 -0.10 6.12
CA ALA A 63 -17.69 -1.38 5.77
C ALA A 63 -16.61 -2.45 5.53
N SER A 64 -15.44 -2.05 4.98
CA SER A 64 -14.37 -2.99 4.66
C SER A 64 -13.00 -2.31 4.77
N VAL A 65 -12.04 -3.05 5.32
CA VAL A 65 -10.62 -2.68 5.36
C VAL A 65 -9.81 -3.88 4.87
N VAL A 66 -8.98 -3.66 3.85
CA VAL A 66 -8.08 -4.67 3.30
C VAL A 66 -6.65 -4.10 3.32
N LEU A 67 -5.74 -4.80 3.97
CA LEU A 67 -4.32 -4.55 3.85
C LEU A 67 -3.80 -5.30 2.62
N GLU A 68 -3.19 -4.59 1.70
CA GLU A 68 -2.42 -5.14 0.59
C GLU A 68 -0.94 -4.91 0.89
N TYR A 69 -0.13 -5.97 0.87
CA TYR A 69 1.27 -5.90 1.27
C TYR A 69 2.13 -6.90 0.52
N GLY A 70 3.44 -6.71 0.55
CA GLY A 70 4.39 -7.56 -0.14
C GLY A 70 5.83 -7.12 0.04
N ASN A 71 6.68 -7.69 -0.82
CA ASN A 71 8.11 -7.40 -0.91
C ASN A 71 8.45 -6.97 -2.34
N GLU A 72 9.15 -5.84 -2.50
CA GLU A 72 9.50 -5.28 -3.80
C GLU A 72 10.45 -6.16 -4.64
N GLN A 73 11.21 -7.04 -3.99
CA GLN A 73 12.16 -7.92 -4.67
C GLN A 73 11.51 -9.15 -5.32
N GLN A 74 10.23 -9.37 -5.12
CA GLN A 74 9.49 -10.45 -5.78
C GLN A 74 9.06 -10.02 -7.18
N THR A 75 9.87 -10.33 -8.18
CA THR A 75 9.66 -9.90 -9.58
C THR A 75 8.88 -10.88 -10.45
N CYS A 76 8.49 -12.05 -9.94
CA CYS A 76 7.74 -13.07 -10.68
C CYS A 76 6.23 -12.75 -10.79
N GLY A 77 5.88 -11.54 -11.23
CA GLY A 77 4.51 -11.02 -11.28
C GLY A 77 4.18 -10.13 -10.07
N GLU A 78 3.01 -9.48 -10.09
CA GLU A 78 2.53 -8.74 -8.92
C GLU A 78 2.07 -9.73 -7.84
N VAL A 79 2.96 -10.08 -6.93
CA VAL A 79 2.60 -10.86 -5.75
C VAL A 79 2.09 -9.90 -4.69
N ILE A 80 0.77 -9.76 -4.61
CA ILE A 80 0.09 -8.96 -3.59
C ILE A 80 -0.54 -9.92 -2.58
N ALA A 81 -0.04 -9.91 -1.36
CA ALA A 81 -0.74 -10.54 -0.26
C ALA A 81 -1.87 -9.62 0.23
N LYS A 82 -3.00 -10.22 0.62
CA LYS A 82 -4.15 -9.50 1.17
C LYS A 82 -4.49 -10.04 2.55
N ALA A 83 -4.67 -9.12 3.49
CA ALA A 83 -5.18 -9.42 4.80
C ALA A 83 -6.47 -8.65 5.06
N PHE A 84 -7.31 -9.21 5.92
CA PHE A 84 -8.62 -8.69 6.29
C PHE A 84 -8.65 -8.48 7.82
N PRO A 85 -8.10 -7.36 8.31
CA PRO A 85 -8.11 -7.06 9.73
C PRO A 85 -9.52 -7.07 10.31
N GLN A 86 -9.65 -7.57 11.53
CA GLN A 86 -10.90 -7.49 12.25
C GLN A 86 -10.99 -6.13 12.95
N PHE A 87 -12.09 -5.44 12.83
CA PHE A 87 -12.34 -4.16 13.47
C PHE A 87 -13.80 -4.06 13.94
N THR A 88 -14.07 -3.15 14.87
CA THR A 88 -15.45 -2.82 15.26
C THR A 88 -15.99 -1.77 14.29
N PRO A 89 -17.10 -2.03 13.58
CA PRO A 89 -17.70 -1.07 12.66
C PRO A 89 -17.95 0.30 13.30
N GLY A 90 -17.68 1.35 12.55
CA GLY A 90 -17.80 2.73 13.00
C GLY A 90 -17.33 3.72 11.95
N LYS A 91 -17.45 5.02 12.25
CA LYS A 91 -16.92 6.09 11.40
C LYS A 91 -15.43 6.30 11.57
N THR A 92 -14.88 5.85 12.69
CA THR A 92 -13.44 5.78 12.96
C THR A 92 -13.15 4.37 13.45
N VAL A 93 -12.17 3.74 12.84
CA VAL A 93 -11.75 2.37 13.15
C VAL A 93 -10.24 2.28 13.18
N ASP A 94 -9.71 1.45 14.08
CA ASP A 94 -8.31 1.08 14.12
C ASP A 94 -8.17 -0.30 13.49
N ALA A 95 -7.31 -0.40 12.47
CA ALA A 95 -6.99 -1.63 11.78
C ALA A 95 -5.58 -2.06 12.14
N GLU A 96 -5.42 -3.33 12.50
CA GLU A 96 -4.12 -3.94 12.80
C GLU A 96 -4.03 -5.31 12.16
N TRP A 97 -2.86 -5.60 11.59
CA TRP A 97 -2.51 -6.91 11.07
C TRP A 97 -1.04 -7.23 11.30
N THR A 98 -0.77 -8.45 11.78
CA THR A 98 0.60 -8.93 11.98
C THR A 98 0.93 -10.00 10.93
N TRP A 99 1.98 -9.75 10.16
CA TRP A 99 2.58 -10.71 9.26
C TRP A 99 3.63 -11.54 10.00
N GLU A 100 3.28 -12.78 10.29
CA GLU A 100 4.17 -13.74 10.93
C GLU A 100 5.10 -14.37 9.89
N MET A 101 6.40 -14.08 9.96
CA MET A 101 7.38 -14.54 8.97
C MET A 101 7.51 -16.05 8.91
N ARG A 102 7.29 -16.76 10.02
CA ARG A 102 7.32 -18.24 10.06
C ARG A 102 6.25 -18.90 9.19
N GLN A 103 5.16 -18.21 8.92
CA GLN A 103 4.03 -18.78 8.17
C GLN A 103 4.24 -18.68 6.65
N SER A 104 5.00 -17.70 6.19
CA SER A 104 5.19 -17.40 4.76
C SER A 104 6.62 -17.60 4.25
N GLY A 105 7.54 -18.04 5.13
CA GLY A 105 8.97 -18.00 4.88
C GLY A 105 9.56 -16.63 5.23
N SER A 106 10.68 -16.62 5.94
CA SER A 106 11.34 -15.39 6.35
C SER A 106 11.89 -14.64 5.15
N LEU A 107 11.76 -13.31 5.17
CA LEU A 107 12.41 -12.45 4.21
C LEU A 107 13.89 -12.27 4.57
N PRO A 108 14.78 -12.07 3.58
CA PRO A 108 16.17 -11.76 3.86
C PRO A 108 16.31 -10.37 4.49
N PRO A 109 17.34 -10.14 5.33
CA PRO A 109 17.67 -8.81 5.80
C PRO A 109 17.82 -7.83 4.62
N GLY A 110 17.35 -6.60 4.79
CA GLY A 110 17.39 -5.57 3.76
C GLY A 110 16.26 -5.64 2.73
N ALA A 111 15.37 -6.65 2.81
CA ALA A 111 14.21 -6.70 1.95
C ALA A 111 13.32 -5.44 2.11
N GLN A 112 12.86 -4.90 0.99
CA GLN A 112 11.95 -3.75 1.01
C GLN A 112 10.51 -4.23 1.10
N LEU A 113 9.91 -4.08 2.28
CA LEU A 113 8.48 -4.27 2.48
C LEU A 113 7.72 -3.10 1.88
N TRP A 114 6.54 -3.38 1.36
CA TRP A 114 5.58 -2.33 0.98
C TRP A 114 4.19 -2.72 1.48
N TRP A 115 3.34 -1.70 1.76
CA TRP A 115 1.93 -1.91 2.09
C TRP A 115 1.09 -0.72 1.66
N GLN A 116 -0.20 -0.99 1.51
CA GLN A 116 -1.24 0.00 1.28
C GLN A 116 -2.57 -0.50 1.84
N TRP A 117 -3.47 0.41 2.15
CA TRP A 117 -4.79 0.11 2.64
C TRP A 117 -5.84 0.37 1.58
N ARG A 118 -6.75 -0.58 1.40
CA ARG A 118 -7.95 -0.42 0.59
C ARG A 118 -9.14 -0.39 1.53
N ILE A 119 -9.90 0.71 1.52
CA ILE A 119 -10.99 0.98 2.45
C ILE A 119 -12.25 1.25 1.67
N THR A 120 -13.39 0.67 2.12
CA THR A 120 -14.71 0.94 1.56
C THR A 120 -15.64 1.34 2.69
N ASP A 121 -16.38 2.44 2.53
CA ASP A 121 -17.41 2.87 3.47
C ASP A 121 -18.79 2.28 3.13
N ALA A 122 -19.79 2.48 4.01
CA ALA A 122 -21.15 1.98 3.84
C ALA A 122 -21.90 2.62 2.65
N ASN A 123 -21.41 3.75 2.12
CA ASN A 123 -21.95 4.38 0.92
C ASN A 123 -21.33 3.81 -0.37
N GLY A 124 -20.33 2.93 -0.25
CA GLY A 124 -19.59 2.36 -1.37
C GLY A 124 -18.46 3.25 -1.89
N ASN A 125 -18.06 4.31 -1.16
CA ASN A 125 -16.88 5.08 -1.52
C ASN A 125 -15.64 4.25 -1.18
N GLU A 126 -14.71 4.15 -2.14
CA GLU A 126 -13.46 3.43 -1.98
C GLU A 126 -12.28 4.41 -1.95
N THR A 127 -11.34 4.15 -1.06
CA THR A 127 -10.02 4.79 -1.02
C THR A 127 -8.95 3.71 -1.03
N VAL A 128 -7.89 3.94 -1.81
CA VAL A 128 -6.64 3.18 -1.72
C VAL A 128 -5.56 4.17 -1.35
N THR A 129 -4.82 3.91 -0.26
CA THR A 129 -3.70 4.76 0.15
C THR A 129 -2.54 4.65 -0.84
N GLU A 130 -1.64 5.62 -0.80
CA GLU A 130 -0.32 5.44 -1.40
C GLU A 130 0.40 4.27 -0.73
N ARG A 131 1.36 3.67 -1.46
CA ARG A 131 2.22 2.62 -0.91
C ARG A 131 3.23 3.25 0.04
N GLU A 132 3.31 2.69 1.24
CA GLU A 132 4.39 2.92 2.18
C GLU A 132 5.44 1.82 2.05
N THR A 133 6.65 2.10 2.47
CA THR A 133 7.75 1.14 2.42
C THR A 133 8.56 1.15 3.71
N ALA A 134 9.13 -0.01 4.05
CA ALA A 134 10.06 -0.15 5.17
C ALA A 134 11.13 -1.20 4.82
N THR A 135 12.35 -1.00 5.33
CA THR A 135 13.41 -1.97 5.18
C THR A 135 13.30 -3.03 6.28
N TRP A 136 13.18 -4.29 5.89
CA TRP A 136 13.16 -5.42 6.80
C TRP A 136 14.55 -5.66 7.36
N LEU A 137 14.82 -5.11 8.52
CA LEU A 137 16.13 -5.17 9.16
C LEU A 137 15.96 -5.05 10.67
N ASP A 138 16.91 -5.65 11.40
CA ASP A 138 17.07 -5.45 12.83
C ASP A 138 17.51 -4.01 13.11
N ASP A 139 16.70 -3.24 13.85
CA ASP A 139 16.96 -1.85 14.22
C ASP A 139 17.61 -1.70 15.61
N ASP A 140 17.83 -2.82 16.33
CA ASP A 140 18.56 -2.85 17.61
C ASP A 140 20.07 -2.59 17.41
N HIS A 141 20.56 -2.62 16.17
CA HIS A 141 21.97 -2.46 15.83
C HIS A 141 22.28 -1.23 14.99
N ASN A 142 23.45 -0.62 15.22
CA ASN A 142 23.96 0.47 14.41
C ASN A 142 24.69 -0.07 13.16
N TRP A 143 23.93 -0.36 12.12
CA TRP A 143 24.48 -0.86 10.87
C TRP A 143 25.42 0.15 10.19
N GLN A 144 26.60 -0.31 9.85
CA GLN A 144 27.58 0.38 9.02
C GLN A 144 27.55 -0.23 7.62
N THR A 145 27.99 0.52 6.63
CA THR A 145 27.99 0.05 5.23
C THR A 145 29.32 0.38 4.58
N THR A 146 29.91 -0.58 3.88
CA THR A 146 31.01 -0.36 2.93
C THR A 146 30.64 -0.89 1.56
N GLN A 147 31.17 -0.29 0.51
CA GLN A 147 30.91 -0.69 -0.87
C GLN A 147 32.20 -1.10 -1.56
N ASN A 148 32.15 -2.16 -2.36
CA ASN A 148 33.27 -2.56 -3.20
C ASN A 148 32.77 -2.77 -4.65
N GLY A 149 33.33 -2.02 -5.59
CA GLY A 149 32.80 -1.91 -6.94
C GLY A 149 31.42 -1.27 -6.98
N ASP A 150 30.70 -1.49 -8.08
CA ASP A 150 29.40 -0.86 -8.33
C ASP A 150 28.22 -1.70 -7.81
N TYR A 151 28.46 -2.97 -7.52
CA TYR A 151 27.38 -3.94 -7.28
C TYR A 151 27.34 -4.51 -5.86
N LEU A 152 28.42 -4.40 -5.07
CA LEU A 152 28.51 -5.09 -3.79
C LEU A 152 28.53 -4.09 -2.65
N LYS A 153 27.57 -4.23 -1.72
CA LYS A 153 27.53 -3.56 -0.43
C LYS A 153 27.59 -4.57 0.68
N LEU A 154 28.39 -4.27 1.70
CA LEU A 154 28.47 -5.06 2.90
C LEU A 154 28.02 -4.22 4.09
N HIS A 155 27.08 -4.76 4.85
CA HIS A 155 26.50 -4.17 6.05
C HIS A 155 26.94 -4.97 7.26
N TRP A 156 27.38 -4.29 8.31
CA TRP A 156 27.82 -4.91 9.57
C TRP A 156 27.57 -3.96 10.75
N TYR A 157 27.57 -4.47 11.94
CA TYR A 157 27.43 -3.66 13.16
C TYR A 157 28.49 -3.94 14.20
N GLU A 158 29.27 -5.02 14.09
CA GLU A 158 30.34 -5.38 15.01
C GLU A 158 31.67 -5.62 14.26
N GLY A 159 32.77 -5.25 14.88
CA GLY A 159 34.08 -5.26 14.24
C GLY A 159 34.49 -3.88 13.70
N ASP A 160 35.72 -3.80 13.17
CA ASP A 160 36.26 -2.57 12.63
C ASP A 160 36.11 -2.45 11.10
N GLN A 161 36.35 -1.24 10.60
CA GLN A 161 36.31 -0.95 9.17
C GLN A 161 37.31 -1.79 8.34
N ALA A 162 38.47 -2.18 8.92
CA ALA A 162 39.48 -2.97 8.23
C ALA A 162 38.94 -4.38 7.95
N PHE A 163 38.36 -5.01 8.97
CA PHE A 163 37.69 -6.31 8.84
C PHE A 163 36.59 -6.28 7.76
N ALA A 164 35.69 -5.28 7.83
CA ALA A 164 34.62 -5.13 6.86
C ALA A 164 35.12 -4.94 5.43
N SER A 165 36.18 -4.14 5.27
CA SER A 165 36.79 -3.89 3.95
C SER A 165 37.45 -5.13 3.35
N GLU A 166 38.14 -5.92 4.18
CA GLU A 166 38.74 -7.19 3.76
C GLU A 166 37.65 -8.20 3.34
N LEU A 167 36.56 -8.29 4.09
CA LEU A 167 35.44 -9.18 3.79
C LEU A 167 34.72 -8.76 2.52
N ALA A 168 34.44 -7.45 2.35
CA ALA A 168 33.85 -6.90 1.13
C ALA A 168 34.73 -7.15 -0.10
N LYS A 169 36.06 -7.02 0.07
CA LYS A 169 36.99 -7.34 -0.99
C LYS A 169 36.97 -8.82 -1.36
N ALA A 170 36.99 -9.70 -0.38
CA ALA A 170 36.92 -11.16 -0.62
C ALA A 170 35.64 -11.55 -1.34
N ALA A 171 34.50 -11.00 -0.94
CA ALA A 171 33.22 -11.22 -1.60
C ALA A 171 33.22 -10.70 -3.05
N TYR A 172 33.78 -9.52 -3.28
CA TYR A 172 33.90 -8.95 -4.63
C TYR A 172 34.84 -9.80 -5.52
N ASP A 173 36.00 -10.23 -5.02
CA ASP A 173 36.92 -11.10 -5.76
C ASP A 173 36.23 -12.43 -6.13
N GLY A 174 35.43 -12.98 -5.23
CA GLY A 174 34.62 -14.18 -5.50
C GLY A 174 33.56 -13.95 -6.57
N LEU A 175 32.89 -12.78 -6.56
CA LEU A 175 31.92 -12.40 -7.60
C LEU A 175 32.62 -12.32 -8.96
N VAL A 176 33.72 -11.60 -9.08
CA VAL A 176 34.51 -11.45 -10.31
C VAL A 176 35.01 -12.80 -10.83
N PHE A 177 35.46 -13.67 -9.93
CA PHE A 177 35.86 -15.03 -10.29
C PHE A 177 34.69 -15.80 -10.92
N ASN A 178 33.54 -15.82 -10.27
CA ASN A 178 32.34 -16.50 -10.78
C ASN A 178 31.87 -15.94 -12.13
N GLU A 179 31.87 -14.62 -12.30
CA GLU A 179 31.53 -13.96 -13.58
C GLU A 179 32.51 -14.40 -14.69
N THR A 180 33.79 -14.46 -14.38
CA THR A 180 34.82 -14.89 -15.32
C THR A 180 34.67 -16.34 -15.75
N GLN A 181 34.30 -17.23 -14.81
CA GLN A 181 34.16 -18.67 -15.09
C GLN A 181 32.84 -19.00 -15.78
N SER A 182 31.75 -18.34 -15.44
CA SER A 182 30.40 -18.63 -15.96
C SER A 182 30.00 -17.77 -17.16
N GLY A 183 30.63 -16.61 -17.33
CA GLY A 183 30.21 -15.57 -18.30
C GLY A 183 28.94 -14.82 -17.86
N LEU A 184 28.38 -15.13 -16.69
CA LEU A 184 27.21 -14.45 -16.13
C LEU A 184 27.68 -13.27 -15.28
N LYS A 185 27.02 -12.12 -15.45
CA LYS A 185 27.29 -10.92 -14.65
C LYS A 185 26.11 -10.67 -13.71
N ALA A 186 26.41 -10.09 -12.55
CA ALA A 186 25.38 -9.57 -11.69
C ALA A 186 24.67 -8.42 -12.41
N ASP A 187 23.35 -8.47 -12.49
CA ASP A 187 22.47 -7.48 -13.11
C ASP A 187 21.78 -6.54 -12.09
N ALA A 188 21.97 -6.83 -10.80
CA ALA A 188 21.44 -6.04 -9.70
C ALA A 188 22.48 -5.92 -8.57
N PRO A 189 22.37 -4.88 -7.71
CA PRO A 189 23.19 -4.76 -6.52
C PRO A 189 23.02 -5.97 -5.58
N ILE A 190 24.12 -6.36 -4.95
CA ILE A 190 24.20 -7.44 -3.97
C ILE A 190 24.47 -6.81 -2.61
N ASP A 191 23.56 -6.99 -1.68
CA ASP A 191 23.70 -6.57 -0.29
C ASP A 191 24.04 -7.79 0.58
N ILE A 192 25.12 -7.72 1.34
CA ILE A 192 25.57 -8.76 2.28
C ILE A 192 25.43 -8.21 3.70
N TYR A 193 24.70 -8.90 4.54
CA TYR A 193 24.48 -8.53 5.94
C TYR A 193 25.26 -9.49 6.85
N ILE A 194 26.15 -8.93 7.66
CA ILE A 194 26.98 -9.67 8.62
C ILE A 194 26.40 -9.48 10.02
N TYR A 195 25.88 -10.56 10.56
CA TYR A 195 25.44 -10.66 11.94
C TYR A 195 26.58 -11.20 12.80
N ALA A 196 26.76 -10.61 13.98
CA ALA A 196 27.62 -11.16 15.03
C ALA A 196 26.80 -12.10 15.90
N ASP A 197 27.38 -13.24 16.30
CA ASP A 197 26.78 -14.24 17.22
C ASP A 197 27.04 -13.86 18.70
#